data_253ad1b86d183d57a8b924cb074512cd
#
_entry.id   253ad1b86d183d57a8b924cb074512cd
#
_cell.length_a   1.000
_cell.length_b   1.000
_cell.length_c   1.000
_cell.angle_alpha   90.00
_cell.angle_beta   90.00
_cell.angle_gamma   90.00
#
_symmetry.space_group_name_H-M   'P 1'
#
loop_
_entity.id
_entity.type
_entity.pdbx_description
1 polymer ?
#
loop_
_entity_poly.entity_id
_entity_poly.type
_entity_poly.pdbx_seq_one_letter_code
_entity_poly.pdbx_strand_id
1 'polypeptide(L)'
;MNNQKSNDFLRRENRCFLLDNIIYKIYNIVCTNMKGNFVMSEFKVIEIKRSVFENNDREADKVREQLKKDRTFLLNLMSSPGSGKTTTLKATIKALKDEYKMGVMEADIDSDVDARAIEEAGAKSIQLHTGGMCHLDAGMTKQGLDSFDASDFEFVVLENVGNLVCPAEFDTGASKNAMILSVPEGDDKPLKYPLMFSICDCVLINKIDTKSVFDFDDKAVVERIKKLNPKAEIFFVSAKTGEGMDKWFDWLRGQINAWNND
;
A
#
# COMPACT_ATOMS: atom_id res chain seq x y z
N MET A 1 21.57 15.87 26.81
CA MET A 1 21.79 15.52 25.37
C MET A 1 20.59 14.73 24.77
N ASN A 2 19.35 15.04 25.15
CA ASN A 2 18.17 14.22 24.69
C ASN A 2 17.09 15.00 23.93
N ASN A 3 17.33 16.27 23.53
CA ASN A 3 16.32 17.07 22.84
C ASN A 3 16.54 17.26 21.32
N GLN A 4 17.61 16.71 20.76
CA GLN A 4 17.93 16.92 19.33
C GLN A 4 17.34 15.82 18.42
N LYS A 5 17.17 14.58 18.91
CA LYS A 5 16.65 13.47 18.10
C LYS A 5 15.13 13.51 17.88
N SER A 6 14.36 14.09 18.80
CA SER A 6 12.91 14.22 18.63
C SER A 6 12.52 15.30 17.61
N ASN A 7 13.38 16.33 17.46
CA ASN A 7 13.15 17.41 16.49
C ASN A 7 13.43 17.00 15.03
N ASP A 8 14.28 15.99 14.79
CA ASP A 8 14.58 15.53 13.44
C ASP A 8 13.51 14.62 12.85
N PHE A 9 12.78 13.87 13.72
CA PHE A 9 11.65 13.05 13.28
C PHE A 9 10.47 13.93 12.86
N LEU A 10 10.11 14.90 13.67
CA LEU A 10 9.05 15.90 13.36
C LEU A 10 9.39 16.79 12.14
N ARG A 11 10.69 16.97 11.85
CA ARG A 11 11.13 17.71 10.65
C ARG A 11 10.96 16.92 9.36
N ARG A 12 10.96 15.58 9.39
CA ARG A 12 10.77 14.76 8.19
C ARG A 12 9.29 14.60 7.80
N GLU A 13 8.40 14.43 8.77
CA GLU A 13 6.95 14.38 8.49
C GLU A 13 6.38 15.71 7.99
N ASN A 14 6.95 16.85 8.47
CA ASN A 14 6.58 18.17 7.98
C ASN A 14 7.20 18.55 6.62
N ARG A 15 8.07 17.74 6.02
CA ARG A 15 8.72 18.12 4.75
C ARG A 15 7.78 18.02 3.55
N CYS A 16 6.91 17.04 3.47
CA CYS A 16 5.90 16.99 2.40
C CYS A 16 4.91 18.16 2.55
N PHE A 17 4.39 18.40 3.75
CA PHE A 17 3.49 19.53 4.02
C PHE A 17 4.16 20.91 3.91
N LEU A 18 5.47 21.01 4.22
CA LEU A 18 6.23 22.26 4.12
C LEU A 18 6.69 22.56 2.68
N LEU A 19 6.99 21.55 1.87
CA LEU A 19 7.32 21.72 0.44
C LEU A 19 6.13 22.25 -0.33
N ASP A 20 4.93 21.73 -0.09
CA ASP A 20 3.69 22.24 -0.69
C ASP A 20 3.40 23.69 -0.27
N ASN A 21 3.62 24.02 1.00
CA ASN A 21 3.47 25.40 1.49
C ASN A 21 4.60 26.34 1.04
N ILE A 22 5.81 25.84 0.83
CA ILE A 22 6.94 26.64 0.32
C ILE A 22 6.76 26.90 -1.19
N ILE A 23 6.36 25.91 -1.96
CA ILE A 23 6.04 26.07 -3.38
C ILE A 23 4.87 27.04 -3.54
N TYR A 24 3.84 26.93 -2.71
CA TYR A 24 2.71 27.86 -2.68
C TYR A 24 3.14 29.29 -2.31
N LYS A 25 4.03 29.48 -1.32
CA LYS A 25 4.57 30.78 -0.95
C LYS A 25 5.52 31.36 -1.99
N ILE A 26 6.40 30.58 -2.56
CA ILE A 26 7.32 31.02 -3.63
C ILE A 26 6.52 31.41 -4.87
N TYR A 27 5.49 30.67 -5.23
CA TYR A 27 4.63 30.97 -6.36
C TYR A 27 3.87 32.29 -6.16
N ASN A 28 3.34 32.54 -4.96
CA ASN A 28 2.69 33.81 -4.62
C ASN A 28 3.67 34.99 -4.59
N ILE A 29 4.91 34.80 -4.13
CA ILE A 29 5.94 35.84 -4.09
C ILE A 29 6.42 36.19 -5.52
N VAL A 30 6.55 35.22 -6.41
CA VAL A 30 6.92 35.44 -7.81
C VAL A 30 5.79 36.15 -8.56
N CYS A 31 4.53 35.79 -8.29
CA CYS A 31 3.38 36.44 -8.93
C CYS A 31 3.11 37.87 -8.45
N THR A 32 3.45 38.20 -7.19
CA THR A 32 3.29 39.60 -6.67
C THR A 32 4.36 40.55 -7.13
N ASN A 33 5.52 40.07 -7.61
CA ASN A 33 6.60 40.93 -8.12
C ASN A 33 6.55 41.17 -9.64
N MET A 34 5.69 40.51 -10.37
CA MET A 34 5.43 40.81 -11.79
C MET A 34 4.29 41.80 -11.86
N LYS A 35 4.60 43.07 -12.22
CA LYS A 35 3.62 44.13 -12.52
C LYS A 35 2.77 43.73 -13.74
N GLY A 36 1.74 42.98 -13.48
CA GLY A 36 0.70 42.61 -14.43
C GLY A 36 -0.30 41.73 -13.70
N ASN A 37 -1.57 42.12 -13.65
CA ASN A 37 -2.66 41.43 -13.00
C ASN A 37 -2.84 39.99 -13.50
N PHE A 38 -2.03 39.06 -12.98
CA PHE A 38 -2.26 37.63 -13.12
C PHE A 38 -2.72 37.11 -11.78
N VAL A 39 -4.00 37.20 -11.52
CA VAL A 39 -4.65 36.47 -10.43
C VAL A 39 -4.73 35.02 -10.90
N MET A 40 -3.72 34.20 -10.54
CA MET A 40 -3.87 32.76 -10.65
C MET A 40 -4.87 32.33 -9.57
N SER A 41 -6.09 31.98 -9.98
CA SER A 41 -7.12 31.50 -9.09
C SER A 41 -6.70 30.17 -8.45
N GLU A 42 -7.11 29.93 -7.20
CA GLU A 42 -7.03 28.62 -6.51
C GLU A 42 -7.45 27.45 -7.40
N PHE A 43 -8.32 27.70 -8.38
CA PHE A 43 -8.82 26.78 -9.37
C PHE A 43 -7.71 26.16 -10.25
N LYS A 44 -6.64 26.86 -10.57
CA LYS A 44 -5.52 26.32 -11.39
C LYS A 44 -4.64 25.34 -10.61
N VAL A 45 -4.48 25.53 -9.32
CA VAL A 45 -3.72 24.61 -8.46
C VAL A 45 -4.51 23.30 -8.25
N ILE A 46 -5.84 23.40 -8.14
CA ILE A 46 -6.74 22.24 -8.06
C ILE A 46 -6.74 21.45 -9.39
N GLU A 47 -6.72 22.14 -10.54
CA GLU A 47 -6.62 21.49 -11.85
C GLU A 47 -5.32 20.71 -12.03
N ILE A 48 -4.18 21.22 -11.52
CA ILE A 48 -2.89 20.52 -11.60
C ILE A 48 -2.93 19.24 -10.76
N LYS A 49 -3.41 19.29 -9.51
CA LYS A 49 -3.59 18.09 -8.67
C LYS A 49 -4.52 17.08 -9.33
N ARG A 50 -5.66 17.53 -9.82
CA ARG A 50 -6.64 16.69 -10.50
C ARG A 50 -6.05 16.03 -11.73
N SER A 51 -5.27 16.74 -12.54
CA SER A 51 -4.64 16.19 -13.75
C SER A 51 -3.60 15.11 -13.42
N VAL A 52 -2.87 15.22 -12.30
CA VAL A 52 -1.91 14.20 -11.86
C VAL A 52 -2.65 12.92 -11.47
N PHE A 53 -3.68 13.00 -10.64
CA PHE A 53 -4.48 11.83 -10.26
C PHE A 53 -5.22 11.23 -11.46
N GLU A 54 -5.86 12.02 -12.31
CA GLU A 54 -6.53 11.53 -13.52
C GLU A 54 -5.57 10.81 -14.48
N ASN A 55 -4.33 11.26 -14.59
CA ASN A 55 -3.32 10.57 -15.39
C ASN A 55 -2.91 9.24 -14.75
N ASN A 56 -2.71 9.22 -13.42
CA ASN A 56 -2.41 8.00 -12.70
C ASN A 56 -3.54 6.97 -12.84
N ASP A 57 -4.80 7.39 -12.69
CA ASP A 57 -5.97 6.49 -12.81
C ASP A 57 -6.05 5.86 -14.21
N ARG A 58 -5.78 6.62 -15.26
CA ARG A 58 -5.72 6.08 -16.64
C ARG A 58 -4.58 5.08 -16.84
N GLU A 59 -3.43 5.33 -16.23
CA GLU A 59 -2.31 4.36 -16.27
C GLU A 59 -2.64 3.12 -15.44
N ALA A 60 -3.30 3.28 -14.29
CA ALA A 60 -3.78 2.18 -13.47
C ALA A 60 -4.77 1.26 -14.22
N ASP A 61 -5.69 1.85 -14.99
CA ASP A 61 -6.61 1.08 -15.83
C ASP A 61 -5.87 0.28 -16.90
N LYS A 62 -4.85 0.86 -17.56
CA LYS A 62 -4.02 0.14 -18.52
C LYS A 62 -3.23 -1.01 -17.88
N VAL A 63 -2.72 -0.80 -16.66
CA VAL A 63 -2.05 -1.87 -15.89
C VAL A 63 -3.03 -3.01 -15.64
N ARG A 64 -4.25 -2.73 -15.17
CA ARG A 64 -5.29 -3.74 -14.95
C ARG A 64 -5.68 -4.49 -16.23
N GLU A 65 -5.83 -3.76 -17.34
CA GLU A 65 -6.12 -4.39 -18.64
C GLU A 65 -5.02 -5.34 -19.09
N GLN A 66 -3.75 -4.97 -18.87
CA GLN A 66 -2.62 -5.83 -19.22
C GLN A 66 -2.58 -7.06 -18.31
N LEU A 67 -2.68 -6.88 -17.00
CA LEU A 67 -2.73 -7.98 -16.02
C LEU A 67 -3.86 -8.97 -16.31
N LYS A 68 -5.01 -8.46 -16.78
CA LYS A 68 -6.13 -9.32 -17.18
C LYS A 68 -5.82 -10.16 -18.41
N LYS A 69 -5.18 -9.57 -19.44
CA LYS A 69 -4.74 -10.29 -20.64
C LYS A 69 -3.71 -11.36 -20.30
N ASP A 70 -2.79 -11.05 -19.40
CA ASP A 70 -1.71 -11.95 -18.98
C ASP A 70 -2.19 -13.00 -17.97
N ARG A 71 -3.43 -12.90 -17.47
CA ARG A 71 -3.98 -13.75 -16.40
C ARG A 71 -3.11 -13.70 -15.13
N THR A 72 -2.59 -12.53 -14.82
CA THR A 72 -1.78 -12.27 -13.63
C THR A 72 -2.62 -11.51 -12.62
N PHE A 73 -2.85 -12.10 -11.45
CA PHE A 73 -3.50 -11.40 -10.34
C PHE A 73 -2.46 -10.60 -9.57
N LEU A 74 -2.65 -9.29 -9.45
CA LEU A 74 -1.79 -8.39 -8.68
C LEU A 74 -2.47 -7.97 -7.39
N LEU A 75 -1.86 -8.30 -6.26
CA LEU A 75 -2.27 -7.83 -4.93
C LEU A 75 -1.40 -6.67 -4.48
N ASN A 76 -1.98 -5.50 -4.22
CA ASN A 76 -1.30 -4.40 -3.54
C ASN A 76 -1.42 -4.60 -2.02
N LEU A 77 -0.30 -4.88 -1.35
CA LEU A 77 -0.23 -5.13 0.10
C LEU A 77 0.30 -3.90 0.83
N MET A 78 -0.55 -3.26 1.59
CA MET A 78 -0.29 -1.99 2.29
C MET A 78 -0.30 -2.18 3.80
N SER A 79 0.46 -1.36 4.52
CA SER A 79 0.44 -1.31 5.99
C SER A 79 1.28 -0.18 6.57
N SER A 80 1.24 -0.01 7.89
CA SER A 80 2.27 0.70 8.63
C SER A 80 3.58 -0.10 8.69
N PRO A 81 4.73 0.56 8.92
CA PRO A 81 5.96 -0.13 9.27
C PRO A 81 5.78 -1.02 10.50
N GLY A 82 6.37 -2.21 10.48
CA GLY A 82 6.32 -3.14 11.61
C GLY A 82 5.00 -3.86 11.84
N SER A 83 3.97 -3.71 11.00
CA SER A 83 2.69 -4.43 11.11
C SER A 83 2.78 -5.95 10.84
N GLY A 84 3.88 -6.39 10.20
CA GLY A 84 4.15 -7.80 9.87
C GLY A 84 3.91 -8.15 8.41
N LYS A 85 4.10 -7.20 7.46
CA LYS A 85 4.01 -7.44 6.02
C LYS A 85 4.84 -8.64 5.57
N THR A 86 6.15 -8.59 5.76
CA THR A 86 7.08 -9.65 5.34
C THR A 86 6.73 -11.00 5.96
N THR A 87 6.33 -11.04 7.25
CA THR A 87 5.91 -12.31 7.91
C THR A 87 4.64 -12.86 7.28
N THR A 88 3.65 -12.01 7.02
CA THR A 88 2.39 -12.39 6.36
C THR A 88 2.65 -12.88 4.93
N LEU A 89 3.51 -12.18 4.20
CA LEU A 89 3.87 -12.53 2.83
C LEU A 89 4.59 -13.88 2.77
N LYS A 90 5.56 -14.13 3.65
CA LYS A 90 6.25 -15.44 3.74
C LYS A 90 5.29 -16.59 4.07
N ALA A 91 4.34 -16.38 4.98
CA ALA A 91 3.31 -17.38 5.29
C ALA A 91 2.41 -17.64 4.07
N THR A 92 2.03 -16.58 3.33
CA THR A 92 1.23 -16.66 2.11
C THR A 92 1.95 -17.42 1.01
N ILE A 93 3.23 -17.11 0.75
CA ILE A 93 4.04 -17.80 -0.25
C ILE A 93 4.14 -19.28 0.09
N LYS A 94 4.48 -19.64 1.33
CA LYS A 94 4.57 -21.04 1.76
C LYS A 94 3.28 -21.83 1.54
N ALA A 95 2.13 -21.19 1.72
CA ALA A 95 0.82 -21.82 1.56
C ALA A 95 0.40 -21.99 0.10
N LEU A 96 0.82 -21.08 -0.81
CA LEU A 96 0.27 -20.99 -2.16
C LEU A 96 1.27 -21.32 -3.29
N LYS A 97 2.57 -21.41 -3.01
CA LYS A 97 3.62 -21.58 -4.03
C LYS A 97 3.53 -22.87 -4.84
N ASP A 98 2.92 -23.90 -4.28
CA ASP A 98 2.73 -25.18 -4.98
C ASP A 98 1.46 -25.19 -5.85
N GLU A 99 0.60 -24.17 -5.69
CA GLU A 99 -0.64 -23.99 -6.43
C GLU A 99 -0.51 -22.92 -7.53
N TYR A 100 0.28 -21.86 -7.28
CA TYR A 100 0.45 -20.72 -8.19
C TYR A 100 1.93 -20.36 -8.39
N LYS A 101 2.30 -19.98 -9.60
CA LYS A 101 3.59 -19.39 -9.88
C LYS A 101 3.59 -17.96 -9.36
N MET A 102 4.37 -17.70 -8.30
CA MET A 102 4.31 -16.47 -7.54
C MET A 102 5.51 -15.57 -7.78
N GLY A 103 5.23 -14.25 -7.83
CA GLY A 103 6.23 -13.19 -7.85
C GLY A 103 5.95 -12.14 -6.78
N VAL A 104 7.00 -11.44 -6.33
CA VAL A 104 6.91 -10.34 -5.36
C VAL A 104 7.69 -9.14 -5.85
N MET A 105 7.06 -7.98 -5.84
CA MET A 105 7.69 -6.68 -6.06
C MET A 105 7.72 -5.95 -4.73
N GLU A 106 8.91 -5.65 -4.20
CA GLU A 106 9.09 -5.00 -2.92
C GLU A 106 9.47 -3.53 -3.10
N ALA A 107 8.70 -2.64 -2.49
CA ALA A 107 8.95 -1.21 -2.48
C ALA A 107 9.49 -0.74 -1.12
N ASP A 108 10.45 -1.43 -0.55
CA ASP A 108 11.06 -0.99 0.70
C ASP A 108 12.37 -0.24 0.47
N ILE A 109 12.72 0.57 1.47
CA ILE A 109 13.60 1.72 1.26
C ILE A 109 15.08 1.34 1.14
N ASP A 110 15.56 0.19 1.62
CA ASP A 110 17.00 -0.15 1.51
C ASP A 110 17.40 -1.51 2.12
N SER A 111 16.66 -2.58 1.94
CA SER A 111 17.08 -3.85 2.56
C SER A 111 17.00 -5.07 1.64
N ASP A 112 18.15 -5.61 1.25
CA ASP A 112 18.28 -6.94 0.62
C ASP A 112 17.77 -8.10 1.50
N VAL A 113 17.48 -7.83 2.76
CA VAL A 113 17.13 -8.87 3.75
C VAL A 113 15.76 -9.45 3.48
N ASP A 114 14.80 -8.62 3.10
CA ASP A 114 13.44 -9.07 2.83
C ASP A 114 13.34 -9.80 1.50
N ALA A 115 13.99 -9.32 0.43
CA ALA A 115 14.05 -9.99 -0.86
C ALA A 115 14.61 -11.43 -0.76
N ARG A 116 15.72 -11.62 -0.04
CA ARG A 116 16.28 -12.96 0.20
C ARG A 116 15.31 -13.86 0.97
N ALA A 117 14.63 -13.30 1.96
CA ALA A 117 13.66 -14.04 2.77
C ALA A 117 12.43 -14.49 1.96
N ILE A 118 12.06 -13.74 0.90
CA ILE A 118 11.00 -14.08 -0.05
C ILE A 118 11.46 -15.19 -1.01
N GLU A 119 12.67 -15.09 -1.55
CA GLU A 119 13.25 -16.13 -2.41
C GLU A 119 13.40 -17.46 -1.66
N GLU A 120 13.88 -17.44 -0.40
CA GLU A 120 13.94 -18.61 0.46
C GLU A 120 12.55 -19.22 0.74
N ALA A 121 11.49 -18.41 0.76
CA ALA A 121 10.11 -18.88 0.90
C ALA A 121 9.59 -19.57 -0.38
N GLY A 122 10.17 -19.27 -1.55
CA GLY A 122 9.90 -19.95 -2.83
C GLY A 122 9.18 -19.10 -3.88
N ALA A 123 9.21 -17.77 -3.77
CA ALA A 123 8.75 -16.86 -4.81
C ALA A 123 9.93 -16.10 -5.43
N LYS A 124 9.82 -15.68 -6.70
CA LYS A 124 10.79 -14.76 -7.31
C LYS A 124 10.54 -13.36 -6.76
N SER A 125 11.59 -12.64 -6.40
CA SER A 125 11.49 -11.27 -5.86
C SER A 125 12.27 -10.28 -6.72
N ILE A 126 11.74 -9.06 -6.83
CA ILE A 126 12.47 -7.87 -7.29
C ILE A 126 12.26 -6.72 -6.32
N GLN A 127 13.30 -5.91 -6.16
CA GLN A 127 13.23 -4.71 -5.35
C GLN A 127 12.99 -3.48 -6.24
N LEU A 128 12.01 -2.65 -5.86
CA LEU A 128 11.69 -1.40 -6.52
C LEU A 128 12.26 -0.24 -5.72
N HIS A 129 13.26 0.44 -6.26
CA HIS A 129 13.78 1.65 -5.65
C HIS A 129 12.88 2.84 -5.98
N THR A 130 12.15 3.34 -5.00
CA THR A 130 11.21 4.47 -5.17
C THR A 130 11.89 5.84 -5.28
N GLY A 131 13.22 5.91 -5.12
CA GLY A 131 13.94 7.19 -5.11
C GLY A 131 13.57 8.10 -3.93
N GLY A 132 13.07 7.52 -2.83
CA GLY A 132 12.63 8.25 -1.63
C GLY A 132 11.15 8.64 -1.66
N MET A 133 10.39 8.19 -2.63
CA MET A 133 8.93 8.34 -2.65
C MET A 133 8.28 7.47 -1.56
N CYS A 134 7.24 7.99 -0.92
CA CYS A 134 6.54 7.32 0.18
C CYS A 134 5.36 6.44 -0.29
N HIS A 135 5.24 6.19 -1.59
CA HIS A 135 4.20 5.38 -2.23
C HIS A 135 4.69 4.87 -3.58
N LEU A 136 3.93 3.94 -4.14
CA LEU A 136 4.00 3.56 -5.56
C LEU A 136 2.75 4.07 -6.27
N ASP A 137 2.93 4.52 -7.52
CA ASP A 137 1.86 4.85 -8.46
C ASP A 137 1.75 3.78 -9.56
N ALA A 138 0.80 3.95 -10.49
CA ALA A 138 0.60 3.02 -11.59
C ALA A 138 1.79 2.96 -12.56
N GLY A 139 2.47 4.08 -12.79
CA GLY A 139 3.64 4.12 -13.66
C GLY A 139 4.83 3.36 -13.08
N MET A 140 5.07 3.49 -11.77
CA MET A 140 6.09 2.73 -11.05
C MET A 140 5.74 1.24 -10.99
N THR A 141 4.48 0.92 -10.75
CA THR A 141 3.99 -0.46 -10.77
C THR A 141 4.20 -1.10 -12.13
N LYS A 142 3.87 -0.39 -13.22
CA LYS A 142 4.09 -0.87 -14.58
C LYS A 142 5.57 -1.15 -14.85
N GLN A 143 6.47 -0.24 -14.48
CA GLN A 143 7.91 -0.45 -14.64
C GLN A 143 8.39 -1.70 -13.90
N GLY A 144 7.88 -1.94 -12.69
CA GLY A 144 8.16 -3.14 -11.92
C GLY A 144 7.70 -4.40 -12.65
N LEU A 145 6.45 -4.42 -13.10
CA LEU A 145 5.86 -5.55 -13.83
C LEU A 145 6.61 -5.86 -15.13
N ASP A 146 6.98 -4.83 -15.90
CA ASP A 146 7.75 -4.99 -17.15
C ASP A 146 9.16 -5.55 -16.88
N SER A 147 9.82 -5.09 -15.80
CA SER A 147 11.18 -5.55 -15.43
C SER A 147 11.22 -6.96 -14.85
N PHE A 148 10.06 -7.47 -14.47
CA PHE A 148 9.90 -8.74 -13.77
C PHE A 148 9.39 -9.86 -14.68
N ASP A 149 9.05 -9.56 -15.95
CA ASP A 149 8.32 -10.45 -16.85
C ASP A 149 7.06 -11.01 -16.16
N ALA A 150 6.21 -10.09 -15.65
CA ALA A 150 5.09 -10.44 -14.78
C ALA A 150 4.08 -11.41 -15.40
N SER A 151 4.00 -11.47 -16.75
CA SER A 151 3.19 -12.44 -17.49
C SER A 151 3.58 -13.90 -17.24
N ASP A 152 4.76 -14.13 -16.66
CA ASP A 152 5.22 -15.46 -16.26
C ASP A 152 4.57 -15.94 -14.94
N PHE A 153 3.82 -15.09 -14.22
CA PHE A 153 3.27 -15.39 -12.91
C PHE A 153 1.75 -15.33 -12.92
N GLU A 154 1.11 -16.25 -12.18
CA GLU A 154 -0.34 -16.26 -11.97
C GLU A 154 -0.74 -15.35 -10.81
N PHE A 155 0.18 -15.13 -9.85
CA PHE A 155 -0.02 -14.29 -8.69
C PHE A 155 1.22 -13.44 -8.38
N VAL A 156 1.06 -12.12 -8.39
CA VAL A 156 2.11 -11.16 -8.01
C VAL A 156 1.64 -10.36 -6.81
N VAL A 157 2.51 -10.18 -5.83
CA VAL A 157 2.29 -9.26 -4.71
C VAL A 157 3.17 -8.03 -4.89
N LEU A 158 2.54 -6.86 -4.83
CA LEU A 158 3.21 -5.58 -4.69
C LEU A 158 3.24 -5.23 -3.21
N GLU A 159 4.38 -5.42 -2.54
CA GLU A 159 4.59 -4.92 -1.18
C GLU A 159 4.85 -3.43 -1.24
N ASN A 160 3.83 -2.64 -0.89
CA ASN A 160 3.90 -1.17 -0.93
C ASN A 160 4.72 -0.62 0.24
N VAL A 161 5.18 0.61 0.10
CA VAL A 161 5.91 1.33 1.16
C VAL A 161 5.11 1.34 2.46
N GLY A 162 5.78 1.15 3.60
CA GLY A 162 5.17 1.19 4.93
C GLY A 162 4.63 2.58 5.30
N ASN A 163 3.40 2.89 4.86
CA ASN A 163 2.73 4.17 5.05
C ASN A 163 1.21 3.99 4.94
N LEU A 164 0.43 4.73 5.72
CA LEU A 164 -1.05 4.68 5.70
C LEU A 164 -1.72 5.87 5.01
N VAL A 165 -0.96 6.82 4.50
CA VAL A 165 -1.48 8.04 3.85
C VAL A 165 -1.25 7.97 2.35
N CYS A 166 -0.01 8.14 1.90
CA CYS A 166 0.31 8.26 0.49
C CYS A 166 -0.12 7.04 -0.37
N PRO A 167 0.11 5.78 0.06
CA PRO A 167 -0.34 4.62 -0.73
C PRO A 167 -1.85 4.52 -0.91
N ALA A 168 -2.63 5.21 -0.07
CA ALA A 168 -4.09 5.24 -0.22
C ALA A 168 -4.57 6.26 -1.27
N GLU A 169 -3.74 7.23 -1.64
CA GLU A 169 -4.09 8.29 -2.59
C GLU A 169 -3.81 7.92 -4.05
N PHE A 170 -2.93 6.93 -4.29
CA PHE A 170 -2.50 6.55 -5.64
C PHE A 170 -2.92 5.13 -5.98
N ASP A 171 -3.70 5.01 -7.03
CA ASP A 171 -4.05 3.70 -7.59
C ASP A 171 -2.82 3.08 -8.28
N THR A 172 -2.44 1.89 -7.89
CA THR A 172 -1.30 1.15 -8.45
C THR A 172 -1.66 0.32 -9.68
N GLY A 173 -2.93 0.22 -10.03
CA GLY A 173 -3.44 -0.68 -11.06
C GLY A 173 -3.56 -2.14 -10.60
N ALA A 174 -3.46 -2.39 -9.29
CA ALA A 174 -3.63 -3.74 -8.74
C ALA A 174 -5.04 -4.28 -8.93
N SER A 175 -5.17 -5.62 -9.00
CA SER A 175 -6.44 -6.33 -9.08
C SER A 175 -7.22 -6.20 -7.77
N LYS A 176 -6.51 -6.22 -6.63
CA LYS A 176 -7.06 -6.08 -5.29
C LYS A 176 -6.11 -5.35 -4.35
N ASN A 177 -6.68 -4.65 -3.36
CA ASN A 177 -5.98 -3.95 -2.31
C ASN A 177 -6.18 -4.66 -0.97
N ALA A 178 -5.10 -5.08 -0.33
CA ALA A 178 -5.09 -5.62 1.03
C ALA A 178 -4.32 -4.71 1.99
N MET A 179 -4.82 -4.57 3.20
CA MET A 179 -4.18 -3.77 4.24
C MET A 179 -3.96 -4.62 5.50
N ILE A 180 -2.78 -4.49 6.11
CA ILE A 180 -2.46 -5.13 7.39
C ILE A 180 -2.48 -4.07 8.49
N LEU A 181 -3.36 -4.26 9.47
CA LEU A 181 -3.39 -3.55 10.75
C LEU A 181 -2.97 -4.53 11.85
N SER A 182 -1.96 -4.21 12.64
CA SER A 182 -1.58 -5.08 13.75
C SER A 182 -2.20 -4.64 15.09
N VAL A 183 -2.51 -5.60 15.96
CA VAL A 183 -3.06 -5.35 17.31
C VAL A 183 -2.28 -4.28 18.08
N PRO A 184 -0.93 -4.27 18.12
CA PRO A 184 -0.18 -3.22 18.81
C PRO A 184 -0.38 -1.79 18.29
N GLU A 185 -0.91 -1.63 17.08
CA GLU A 185 -1.15 -0.29 16.50
C GLU A 185 -2.44 0.36 17.00
N GLY A 186 -3.34 -0.42 17.58
CA GLY A 186 -4.61 0.03 18.14
C GLY A 186 -5.79 -0.05 17.16
N ASP A 187 -6.98 -0.24 17.73
CA ASP A 187 -8.24 -0.38 16.99
C ASP A 187 -8.79 0.95 16.43
N ASP A 188 -8.18 2.08 16.80
CA ASP A 188 -8.56 3.42 16.38
C ASP A 188 -7.96 3.87 15.03
N LYS A 189 -7.10 3.06 14.42
CA LYS A 189 -6.47 3.37 13.12
C LYS A 189 -7.48 3.70 12.01
N PRO A 190 -8.64 3.04 11.87
CA PRO A 190 -9.63 3.42 10.87
C PRO A 190 -10.16 4.84 11.04
N LEU A 191 -10.16 5.38 12.26
CA LEU A 191 -10.58 6.76 12.53
C LEU A 191 -9.51 7.78 12.13
N LYS A 192 -8.23 7.39 12.22
CA LYS A 192 -7.07 8.24 11.90
C LYS A 192 -6.73 8.26 10.41
N TYR A 193 -6.96 7.13 9.73
CA TYR A 193 -6.60 6.92 8.33
C TYR A 193 -7.79 6.40 7.50
N PRO A 194 -8.92 7.12 7.47
CA PRO A 194 -10.16 6.60 6.89
C PRO A 194 -10.03 6.25 5.40
N LEU A 195 -9.24 6.99 4.62
CA LEU A 195 -9.05 6.72 3.20
C LEU A 195 -8.45 5.33 2.97
N MET A 196 -7.40 4.96 3.71
CA MET A 196 -6.75 3.65 3.61
C MET A 196 -7.76 2.51 3.75
N PHE A 197 -8.63 2.57 4.77
CA PHE A 197 -9.62 1.53 5.00
C PHE A 197 -10.81 1.57 4.03
N SER A 198 -11.05 2.71 3.39
CA SER A 198 -12.15 2.84 2.40
C SER A 198 -11.83 2.20 1.05
N ILE A 199 -10.54 2.12 0.68
CA ILE A 199 -10.10 1.60 -0.61
C ILE A 199 -9.72 0.12 -0.60
N CYS A 200 -9.59 -0.51 0.59
CA CYS A 200 -9.14 -1.89 0.71
C CYS A 200 -10.26 -2.89 0.45
N ASP A 201 -9.98 -3.91 -0.37
CA ASP A 201 -10.88 -5.06 -0.55
C ASP A 201 -10.88 -5.96 0.69
N CYS A 202 -9.74 -6.04 1.39
CA CYS A 202 -9.65 -6.73 2.67
C CYS A 202 -8.69 -6.09 3.66
N VAL A 203 -8.91 -6.36 4.93
CA VAL A 203 -8.09 -5.94 6.06
C VAL A 203 -7.70 -7.14 6.92
N LEU A 204 -6.41 -7.36 7.10
CA LEU A 204 -5.88 -8.35 8.02
C LEU A 204 -5.59 -7.68 9.37
N ILE A 205 -6.29 -8.08 10.42
CA ILE A 205 -5.97 -7.71 11.81
C ILE A 205 -4.93 -8.70 12.29
N ASN A 206 -3.65 -8.32 12.17
CA ASN A 206 -2.51 -9.19 12.44
C ASN A 206 -2.04 -9.11 13.88
N LYS A 207 -1.21 -10.08 14.28
CA LYS A 207 -0.63 -10.23 15.63
C LYS A 207 -1.69 -10.44 16.72
N ILE A 208 -2.75 -11.19 16.41
CA ILE A 208 -3.79 -11.50 17.40
C ILE A 208 -3.25 -12.29 18.61
N ASP A 209 -2.11 -12.96 18.45
CA ASP A 209 -1.35 -13.60 19.52
C ASP A 209 -0.87 -12.64 20.61
N THR A 210 -0.90 -11.33 20.34
CA THR A 210 -0.49 -10.29 21.31
C THR A 210 -1.64 -9.62 22.05
N LYS A 211 -2.89 -10.04 21.82
CA LYS A 211 -4.09 -9.44 22.46
C LYS A 211 -4.09 -9.47 23.97
N SER A 212 -3.40 -10.44 24.57
CA SER A 212 -3.26 -10.50 26.02
C SER A 212 -2.43 -9.36 26.64
N VAL A 213 -1.68 -8.63 25.80
CA VAL A 213 -0.74 -7.58 26.22
C VAL A 213 -1.22 -6.19 25.82
N PHE A 214 -2.02 -6.11 24.74
CA PHE A 214 -2.50 -4.85 24.19
C PHE A 214 -4.02 -4.74 24.35
N ASP A 215 -4.48 -3.54 24.69
CA ASP A 215 -5.90 -3.21 24.66
C ASP A 215 -6.36 -3.02 23.23
N PHE A 216 -7.25 -3.91 22.76
CA PHE A 216 -7.74 -3.90 21.37
C PHE A 216 -9.17 -4.42 21.31
N ASP A 217 -10.10 -3.56 20.87
CA ASP A 217 -11.50 -3.91 20.75
C ASP A 217 -11.83 -4.41 19.33
N ASP A 218 -11.99 -5.73 19.20
CA ASP A 218 -12.33 -6.41 17.95
C ASP A 218 -13.65 -5.91 17.35
N LYS A 219 -14.66 -5.64 18.17
CA LYS A 219 -15.96 -5.18 17.69
C LYS A 219 -15.87 -3.75 17.16
N ALA A 220 -15.20 -2.89 17.92
CA ALA A 220 -15.04 -1.50 17.54
C ALA A 220 -14.25 -1.36 16.22
N VAL A 221 -13.16 -2.10 16.02
CA VAL A 221 -12.39 -2.04 14.78
C VAL A 221 -13.20 -2.52 13.58
N VAL A 222 -13.98 -3.60 13.73
CA VAL A 222 -14.84 -4.13 12.67
C VAL A 222 -15.93 -3.12 12.31
N GLU A 223 -16.61 -2.53 13.28
CA GLU A 223 -17.65 -1.52 13.06
C GLU A 223 -17.08 -0.29 12.33
N ARG A 224 -15.91 0.19 12.75
CA ARG A 224 -15.23 1.33 12.13
C ARG A 224 -14.85 1.05 10.67
N ILE A 225 -14.26 -0.12 10.39
CA ILE A 225 -13.91 -0.52 9.02
C ILE A 225 -15.18 -0.67 8.17
N LYS A 226 -16.19 -1.39 8.65
CA LYS A 226 -17.44 -1.63 7.90
C LYS A 226 -18.24 -0.34 7.65
N LYS A 227 -18.11 0.67 8.51
CA LYS A 227 -18.68 1.99 8.29
C LYS A 227 -18.00 2.73 7.12
N LEU A 228 -16.70 2.56 6.94
CA LEU A 228 -15.93 3.17 5.85
C LEU A 228 -16.07 2.37 4.56
N ASN A 229 -16.01 1.05 4.66
CA ASN A 229 -16.13 0.12 3.54
C ASN A 229 -16.94 -1.12 3.94
N PRO A 230 -18.26 -1.13 3.68
CA PRO A 230 -19.12 -2.28 4.00
C PRO A 230 -18.71 -3.58 3.29
N LYS A 231 -18.02 -3.49 2.15
CA LYS A 231 -17.62 -4.63 1.33
C LYS A 231 -16.27 -5.25 1.74
N ALA A 232 -15.44 -4.52 2.48
CA ALA A 232 -14.12 -5.01 2.88
C ALA A 232 -14.23 -6.31 3.69
N GLU A 233 -13.50 -7.34 3.30
CA GLU A 233 -13.36 -8.55 4.12
C GLU A 233 -12.39 -8.30 5.26
N ILE A 234 -12.63 -8.92 6.44
CA ILE A 234 -11.79 -8.70 7.63
C ILE A 234 -11.36 -10.06 8.17
N PHE A 235 -10.04 -10.23 8.30
CA PHE A 235 -9.43 -11.46 8.79
C PHE A 235 -8.63 -11.16 10.05
N PHE A 236 -8.94 -11.87 11.14
CA PHE A 236 -8.14 -11.85 12.36
C PHE A 236 -7.09 -12.95 12.27
N VAL A 237 -5.80 -12.58 12.26
CA VAL A 237 -4.70 -13.48 11.94
C VAL A 237 -3.51 -13.29 12.87
N SER A 238 -2.72 -14.33 13.02
CA SER A 238 -1.34 -14.23 13.47
C SER A 238 -0.44 -14.88 12.42
N ALA A 239 0.24 -14.06 11.63
CA ALA A 239 1.19 -14.56 10.64
C ALA A 239 2.36 -15.31 11.28
N LYS A 240 2.64 -15.07 12.58
CA LYS A 240 3.68 -15.75 13.36
C LYS A 240 3.28 -17.17 13.76
N THR A 241 2.05 -17.36 14.23
CA THR A 241 1.57 -18.65 14.72
C THR A 241 0.79 -19.46 13.70
N GLY A 242 0.33 -18.81 12.62
CA GLY A 242 -0.57 -19.40 11.62
C GLY A 242 -2.05 -19.27 11.97
N GLU A 243 -2.41 -18.80 13.16
CA GLU A 243 -3.80 -18.67 13.58
C GLU A 243 -4.60 -17.78 12.64
N GLY A 244 -5.75 -18.28 12.14
CA GLY A 244 -6.66 -17.55 11.27
C GLY A 244 -6.18 -17.35 9.82
N MET A 245 -4.95 -17.77 9.48
CA MET A 245 -4.38 -17.57 8.14
C MET A 245 -5.09 -18.37 7.04
N ASP A 246 -5.72 -19.50 7.37
CA ASP A 246 -6.42 -20.34 6.39
C ASP A 246 -7.51 -19.56 5.63
N LYS A 247 -8.30 -18.74 6.35
CA LYS A 247 -9.36 -17.92 5.76
C LYS A 247 -8.80 -16.87 4.79
N TRP A 248 -7.64 -16.31 5.11
CA TRP A 248 -6.93 -15.40 4.22
C TRP A 248 -6.45 -16.12 2.96
N PHE A 249 -5.87 -17.30 3.09
CA PHE A 249 -5.42 -18.10 1.94
C PHE A 249 -6.59 -18.52 1.05
N ASP A 250 -7.73 -18.94 1.63
CA ASP A 250 -8.94 -19.30 0.88
C ASP A 250 -9.54 -18.11 0.13
N TRP A 251 -9.55 -16.93 0.77
CA TRP A 251 -9.96 -15.70 0.10
C TRP A 251 -9.06 -15.39 -1.10
N LEU A 252 -7.74 -15.48 -0.93
CA LEU A 252 -6.78 -15.27 -2.03
C LEU A 252 -7.01 -16.24 -3.18
N ARG A 253 -7.15 -17.55 -2.90
CA ARG A 253 -7.48 -18.55 -3.93
C ARG A 253 -8.72 -18.17 -4.72
N GLY A 254 -9.77 -17.74 -4.02
CA GLY A 254 -11.01 -17.26 -4.63
C GLY A 254 -10.79 -16.06 -5.55
N GLN A 255 -10.00 -15.07 -5.12
CA GLN A 255 -9.73 -13.87 -5.92
C GLN A 255 -8.83 -14.17 -7.13
N ILE A 256 -7.76 -14.94 -6.96
CA ILE A 256 -6.85 -15.34 -8.04
C ILE A 256 -7.61 -16.13 -9.10
N ASN A 257 -8.37 -17.14 -8.69
CA ASN A 257 -9.12 -17.98 -9.62
C ASN A 257 -10.21 -17.21 -10.36
N ALA A 258 -10.93 -16.31 -9.69
CA ALA A 258 -11.91 -15.44 -10.32
C ALA A 258 -11.25 -14.50 -11.35
N TRP A 259 -10.10 -13.92 -11.00
CA TRP A 259 -9.37 -13.02 -11.89
C TRP A 259 -8.85 -13.74 -13.14
N ASN A 260 -8.27 -14.92 -12.97
CA ASN A 260 -7.59 -15.65 -14.05
C ASN A 260 -8.56 -16.40 -14.99
N ASN A 261 -9.81 -16.64 -14.55
CA ASN A 261 -10.80 -17.37 -15.34
C ASN A 261 -11.85 -16.47 -16.04
N ASP A 262 -11.96 -15.19 -15.66
CA ASP A 262 -12.78 -14.19 -16.33
C ASP A 262 -12.05 -13.58 -17.56
#